data_96dd5776054191a71b733b6397ce3a0d
#
_entry.id   96dd5776054191a71b733b6397ce3a0d
#
_cell.length_a   1.000
_cell.length_b   1.000
_cell.length_c   1.000
_cell.angle_alpha   90.00
_cell.angle_beta   90.00
_cell.angle_gamma   90.00
#
_symmetry.space_group_name_H-M   'P 1'
#
loop_
_entity.id
_entity.type
_entity.pdbx_description
1 polymer ?
#
loop_
_entity_poly.entity_id
_entity_poly.type
_entity_poly.pdbx_seq_one_letter_code
_entity_poly.pdbx_strand_id
1 'polypeptide(L)'
;MRAVFQQELSEVQTRLVSLAQEARVIMDKASTAFLTSDVSLADEALALTDANEERALDLDELVIKVLATQSPVARDLRILVSAL
;
A
#
# COMPACT_ATOMS: atom_id res chain seq x y z
N MET A 1 7.66 18.20 15.98
CA MET A 1 6.36 17.52 15.84
C MET A 1 5.80 17.67 14.43
N ARG A 2 5.63 18.90 13.95
CA ARG A 2 5.11 19.17 12.61
C ARG A 2 6.02 18.63 11.51
N ALA A 3 7.33 18.77 11.67
CA ALA A 3 8.31 18.28 10.70
C ALA A 3 8.30 16.75 10.61
N VAL A 4 8.16 16.06 11.75
CA VAL A 4 8.07 14.60 11.80
C VAL A 4 6.80 14.12 11.11
N PHE A 5 5.69 14.77 11.37
CA PHE A 5 4.42 14.44 10.73
C PHE A 5 4.48 14.62 9.20
N GLN A 6 5.09 15.71 8.73
CA GLN A 6 5.25 15.94 7.31
C GLN A 6 6.15 14.89 6.66
N GLN A 7 7.20 14.47 7.34
CA GLN A 7 8.06 13.39 6.91
C GLN A 7 7.31 12.06 6.78
N GLU A 8 6.49 11.75 7.79
CA GLU A 8 5.68 10.53 7.80
C GLU A 8 4.64 10.54 6.68
N LEU A 9 3.98 11.67 6.45
CA LEU A 9 3.06 11.83 5.33
C LEU A 9 3.76 11.62 3.98
N SER A 10 4.94 12.20 3.82
CA SER A 10 5.74 12.04 2.60
C SER A 10 6.10 10.58 2.38
N GLU A 11 6.47 9.85 3.43
CA GLU A 11 6.78 8.42 3.34
C GLU A 11 5.55 7.60 2.94
N VAL A 12 4.39 7.89 3.52
CA VAL A 12 3.13 7.24 3.15
C VAL A 12 2.84 7.46 1.66
N GLN A 13 2.96 8.70 1.19
CA GLN A 13 2.73 9.03 -0.21
C GLN A 13 3.69 8.30 -1.15
N THR A 14 4.98 8.25 -0.81
CA THR A 14 5.99 7.56 -1.60
C THR A 14 5.70 6.06 -1.69
N ARG A 15 5.35 5.43 -0.58
CA ARG A 15 5.02 4.01 -0.55
C ARG A 15 3.74 3.71 -1.32
N LEU A 16 2.74 4.58 -1.22
CA LEU A 16 1.49 4.42 -1.95
C LEU A 16 1.71 4.47 -3.46
N VAL A 17 2.49 5.44 -3.92
CA VAL A 17 2.83 5.55 -5.35
C VAL A 17 3.61 4.33 -5.82
N SER A 18 4.56 3.85 -5.02
CA SER A 18 5.33 2.65 -5.32
C SER A 18 4.43 1.41 -5.46
N LEU A 19 3.47 1.23 -4.55
CA LEU A 19 2.51 0.14 -4.62
C LEU A 19 1.65 0.21 -5.90
N ALA A 20 1.22 1.41 -6.27
CA ALA A 20 0.43 1.61 -7.47
C ALA A 20 1.24 1.28 -8.75
N GLN A 21 2.50 1.70 -8.79
CA GLN A 21 3.39 1.39 -9.92
C GLN A 21 3.64 -0.11 -10.03
N GLU A 22 3.84 -0.79 -8.90
CA GLU A 22 4.02 -2.24 -8.87
C GLU A 22 2.76 -2.97 -9.32
N ALA A 23 1.58 -2.50 -8.89
CA ALA A 23 0.31 -3.08 -9.32
C ALA A 23 0.16 -3.01 -10.83
N ARG A 24 0.59 -1.90 -11.44
CA ARG A 24 0.58 -1.74 -12.89
C ARG A 24 1.48 -2.77 -13.58
N VAL A 25 2.69 -2.97 -13.07
CA VAL A 25 3.63 -3.97 -13.62
C VAL A 25 3.03 -5.37 -13.50
N ILE A 26 2.41 -5.69 -12.37
CA ILE A 26 1.74 -6.98 -12.15
C ILE A 26 0.64 -7.19 -13.17
N MET A 27 -0.20 -6.19 -13.40
CA MET A 27 -1.29 -6.27 -14.38
C MET A 27 -0.77 -6.48 -15.80
N ASP A 28 0.30 -5.78 -16.17
CA ASP A 28 0.92 -5.94 -17.49
C ASP A 28 1.45 -7.37 -17.67
N LYS A 29 2.14 -7.90 -16.68
CA LYS A 29 2.66 -9.27 -16.71
C LYS A 29 1.53 -10.31 -16.78
N ALA A 30 0.51 -10.13 -15.95
CA ALA A 30 -0.64 -11.04 -15.92
C ALA A 30 -1.39 -11.02 -17.26
N SER A 31 -1.60 -9.84 -17.83
CA SER A 31 -2.27 -9.70 -19.12
C SER A 31 -1.46 -10.38 -20.25
N THR A 32 -0.16 -10.15 -20.27
CA THR A 32 0.72 -10.78 -21.26
C THR A 32 0.75 -12.30 -21.08
N ALA A 33 0.83 -12.77 -19.84
CA ALA A 33 0.80 -14.20 -19.55
C ALA A 33 -0.49 -14.85 -20.06
N PHE A 34 -1.61 -14.20 -19.83
CA PHE A 34 -2.91 -14.67 -20.32
C PHE A 34 -2.98 -14.73 -21.85
N LEU A 35 -2.57 -13.64 -22.50
CA LEU A 35 -2.65 -13.52 -23.96
C LEU A 35 -1.69 -14.45 -24.69
N THR A 36 -0.54 -14.79 -24.09
CA THR A 36 0.49 -15.63 -24.69
C THR A 36 0.54 -17.03 -24.11
N SER A 37 -0.34 -17.35 -23.16
CA SER A 37 -0.35 -18.64 -22.46
C SER A 37 1.01 -18.96 -21.80
N ASP A 38 1.64 -17.93 -21.24
CA ASP A 38 2.96 -18.03 -20.60
C ASP A 38 2.81 -18.33 -19.11
N VAL A 39 2.93 -19.59 -18.73
CA VAL A 39 2.78 -20.04 -17.34
C VAL A 39 3.88 -19.48 -16.44
N SER A 40 5.10 -19.42 -16.95
CA SER A 40 6.23 -18.88 -16.17
C SER A 40 6.00 -17.41 -15.82
N LEU A 41 5.51 -16.63 -16.76
CA LEU A 41 5.18 -15.22 -16.54
C LEU A 41 4.00 -15.07 -15.57
N ALA A 42 3.02 -15.96 -15.65
CA ALA A 42 1.90 -15.99 -14.70
C ALA A 42 2.38 -16.25 -13.27
N ASP A 43 3.29 -17.19 -13.09
CA ASP A 43 3.89 -17.47 -11.77
C ASP A 43 4.67 -16.27 -11.24
N GLU A 44 5.39 -15.58 -12.11
CA GLU A 44 6.09 -14.35 -11.76
C GLU A 44 5.11 -13.26 -11.27
N ALA A 45 4.01 -13.09 -11.99
CA ALA A 45 2.97 -12.12 -11.59
C ALA A 45 2.36 -12.47 -10.24
N LEU A 46 2.11 -13.76 -9.97
CA LEU A 46 1.61 -14.21 -8.67
C LEU A 46 2.58 -13.91 -7.53
N ALA A 47 3.86 -14.20 -7.74
CA ALA A 47 4.88 -13.91 -6.73
C ALA A 47 4.97 -12.41 -6.42
N LEU A 48 4.89 -11.58 -7.46
CA LEU A 48 4.90 -10.13 -7.30
C LEU A 48 3.64 -9.62 -6.59
N THR A 49 2.49 -10.26 -6.83
CA THR A 49 1.23 -9.95 -6.14
C THR A 49 1.36 -10.19 -4.64
N ASP A 50 1.90 -11.32 -4.23
CA ASP A 50 2.11 -11.65 -2.82
C ASP A 50 3.02 -10.62 -2.15
N ALA A 51 4.12 -10.25 -2.79
CA ALA A 51 5.03 -9.24 -2.27
C ALA A 51 4.38 -7.85 -2.18
N ASN A 52 3.54 -7.49 -3.15
CA ASN A 52 2.82 -6.23 -3.16
C ASN A 52 1.79 -6.18 -2.02
N GLU A 53 1.07 -7.27 -1.79
CA GLU A 53 0.11 -7.37 -0.68
C GLU A 53 0.80 -7.21 0.67
N GLU A 54 1.95 -7.83 0.86
CA GLU A 54 2.72 -7.70 2.10
C GLU A 54 3.14 -6.25 2.34
N ARG A 55 3.62 -5.57 1.30
CA ARG A 55 3.97 -4.14 1.41
C ARG A 55 2.75 -3.26 1.66
N ALA A 56 1.60 -3.62 1.12
CA ALA A 56 0.35 -2.90 1.37
C ALA A 56 -0.06 -3.02 2.84
N LEU A 57 0.09 -4.20 3.44
CA LEU A 57 -0.17 -4.40 4.88
C LEU A 57 0.79 -3.59 5.74
N ASP A 58 2.07 -3.54 5.37
CA ASP A 58 3.06 -2.71 6.07
C ASP A 58 2.71 -1.23 5.98
N LEU A 59 2.21 -0.78 4.84
CA LEU A 59 1.75 0.60 4.67
C LEU A 59 0.53 0.89 5.54
N ASP A 60 -0.43 -0.03 5.62
CA ASP A 60 -1.59 0.10 6.50
C ASP A 60 -1.15 0.30 7.95
N GLU A 61 -0.20 -0.49 8.42
CA GLU A 61 0.35 -0.37 9.76
C GLU A 61 1.01 0.99 9.99
N LEU A 62 1.76 1.48 9.01
CA LEU A 62 2.38 2.79 9.08
C LEU A 62 1.32 3.90 9.18
N VAL A 63 0.29 3.83 8.35
CA VAL A 63 -0.80 4.82 8.36
C VAL A 63 -1.50 4.84 9.72
N ILE A 64 -1.82 3.68 10.25
CA ILE A 64 -2.46 3.56 11.56
C ILE A 64 -1.56 4.15 12.65
N LYS A 65 -0.26 3.84 12.61
CA LYS A 65 0.72 4.36 13.56
C LYS A 65 0.79 5.90 13.50
N VAL A 66 0.85 6.45 12.30
CA VAL A 66 0.90 7.90 12.10
C VAL A 66 -0.35 8.55 12.69
N LEU A 67 -1.53 8.02 12.38
CA LEU A 67 -2.79 8.54 12.91
C LEU A 67 -2.86 8.42 14.43
N ALA A 68 -2.39 7.33 15.00
CA ALA A 68 -2.41 7.09 16.44
C ALA A 68 -1.48 8.03 17.21
N THR A 69 -0.44 8.56 16.59
CA THR A 69 0.50 9.48 17.22
C THR A 69 0.10 10.94 17.05
N GLN A 70 -0.98 11.21 16.33
CA GLN A 70 -1.48 12.56 16.16
C GLN A 70 -2.29 13.02 17.36
N SER A 71 -2.80 14.26 17.29
CA SER A 71 -3.59 14.88 18.34
C SER A 71 -4.83 14.03 18.70
N PRO A 72 -5.44 14.30 19.87
CA PRO A 72 -6.70 13.66 20.25
C PRO A 72 -7.80 13.74 19.19
N VAL A 73 -7.80 14.80 18.38
CA VAL A 73 -8.78 14.98 17.29
C VAL A 73 -8.69 13.84 16.27
N ALA A 74 -7.48 13.48 15.83
CA ALA A 74 -7.31 12.39 14.89
C ALA A 74 -7.73 11.04 15.49
N ARG A 75 -7.48 10.86 16.78
CA ARG A 75 -7.89 9.67 17.52
C ARG A 75 -9.41 9.56 17.60
N ASP A 76 -10.09 10.65 17.89
CA ASP A 76 -11.55 10.71 17.95
C ASP A 76 -12.15 10.43 16.58
N LEU A 77 -11.58 11.00 15.53
CA LEU A 77 -12.02 10.77 14.15
C LEU A 77 -11.91 9.29 13.77
N ARG A 78 -10.83 8.63 14.18
CA ARG A 78 -10.63 7.20 13.91
C ARG A 78 -11.67 6.34 14.61
N ILE A 79 -12.00 6.65 15.85
CA ILE A 79 -13.07 5.98 16.61
C ILE A 79 -14.39 6.15 15.88
N LEU A 80 -14.69 7.36 15.45
CA LEU A 80 -15.93 7.67 14.74
C LEU A 80 -16.06 6.87 13.45
N VAL A 81 -15.01 6.80 12.65
CA VAL A 81 -14.98 6.03 11.41
C VAL A 81 -15.19 4.53 11.68
N SER A 82 -14.57 4.02 12.73
CA SER A 82 -14.71 2.61 13.11
C SER A 82 -16.12 2.26 13.57
N ALA A 83 -16.88 3.23 14.07
CA ALA A 83 -18.26 3.06 14.53
C ALA A 83 -19.27 3.02 13.37
N LEU A 84 -18.87 3.50 12.21
CA LEU A 84 -19.72 3.51 11.02
C LEU A 84 -19.72 2.14 10.32
#